data_7037c3924c03de5a47b1add8bbb036f1
#
_entry.id   7037c3924c03de5a47b1add8bbb036f1
#
_cell.length_a   1.000
_cell.length_b   1.000
_cell.length_c   1.000
_cell.angle_alpha   90.00
_cell.angle_beta   90.00
_cell.angle_gamma   90.00
#
_symmetry.space_group_name_H-M   'P 1'
#
loop_
_entity.id
_entity.type
_entity.pdbx_description
1 polymer ?
#
loop_
_entity_poly.entity_id
_entity_poly.type
_entity_poly.pdbx_seq_one_letter_code
_entity_poly.pdbx_strand_id
1 'polypeptide(L)'
;MIYIHKDIIYTRPHYKFIKSILDKKKISNTVIDAHDLDFVNSLDIKDDDVLIAMFKHDKEDLAKTKKVFPILCAKFKTMFPSKESYYYYDDKLKQYEFMVENDIPCLETHYVGNKEEIEKLNMNFPIVTKKIWGAGSEQVNYFETLDSVVDDETTRSWTEESIYPCLVQEYEDTDYDLRITIVGEKVFIMKRIHNWKTGNKDNFPYGMPENPREKILKYRWPPYQDPKIKPCDDSEHLSLVDLITKLHKLGETKLNTKHMSWDVVNGKVLEFSFISTLKLYGKYYDLDNGKIC
;
A
#
# COMPACT_ATOMS: atom_id res chain seq x y z
N MET A 1 -23.81 -13.07 -6.86
CA MET A 1 -23.80 -11.65 -7.31
C MET A 1 -22.52 -10.99 -6.81
N ILE A 2 -22.04 -9.88 -7.46
CA ILE A 2 -20.92 -9.10 -6.95
C ILE A 2 -21.42 -7.77 -6.41
N TYR A 3 -21.17 -7.51 -5.14
CA TYR A 3 -21.42 -6.23 -4.48
C TYR A 3 -20.14 -5.40 -4.52
N ILE A 4 -20.23 -4.12 -4.86
CA ILE A 4 -19.07 -3.23 -5.00
C ILE A 4 -19.28 -2.04 -4.07
N HIS A 5 -18.39 -1.82 -3.12
CA HIS A 5 -18.43 -0.64 -2.28
C HIS A 5 -18.16 0.63 -3.10
N LYS A 6 -18.97 1.66 -2.89
CA LYS A 6 -18.94 2.91 -3.68
C LYS A 6 -17.83 3.89 -3.30
N ASP A 7 -16.75 3.45 -2.76
CA ASP A 7 -15.70 4.35 -2.29
C ASP A 7 -14.95 5.10 -3.40
N ILE A 8 -14.42 6.25 -3.03
CA ILE A 8 -13.59 7.09 -3.90
C ILE A 8 -12.20 7.19 -3.29
N ILE A 9 -11.26 6.42 -3.86
CA ILE A 9 -9.88 6.43 -3.45
C ILE A 9 -9.12 7.46 -4.29
N TYR A 10 -8.41 8.39 -3.65
CA TYR A 10 -7.63 9.43 -4.32
C TYR A 10 -8.41 10.19 -5.41
N THR A 11 -9.62 10.62 -5.11
CA THR A 11 -10.52 11.31 -6.05
C THR A 11 -10.96 10.48 -7.26
N ARG A 12 -10.67 9.18 -7.30
CA ARG A 12 -11.07 8.28 -8.39
C ARG A 12 -12.11 7.29 -7.92
N PRO A 13 -13.27 7.23 -8.58
CA PRO A 13 -14.33 6.27 -8.30
C PRO A 13 -13.96 4.90 -8.86
N HIS A 14 -13.09 4.14 -8.20
CA HIS A 14 -12.63 2.82 -8.66
C HIS A 14 -13.81 1.85 -8.86
N TYR A 15 -14.84 1.96 -8.03
CA TYR A 15 -16.05 1.16 -8.18
C TYR A 15 -16.71 1.32 -9.55
N LYS A 16 -16.65 2.52 -10.18
CA LYS A 16 -17.21 2.73 -11.53
C LYS A 16 -16.44 1.96 -12.58
N PHE A 17 -15.12 1.88 -12.43
CA PHE A 17 -14.27 1.12 -13.35
C PHE A 17 -14.53 -0.39 -13.19
N ILE A 18 -14.56 -0.89 -11.96
CA ILE A 18 -14.87 -2.30 -11.66
C ILE A 18 -16.26 -2.65 -12.22
N LYS A 19 -17.27 -1.83 -11.92
CA LYS A 19 -18.62 -2.01 -12.43
C LYS A 19 -18.65 -2.08 -13.97
N SER A 20 -17.95 -1.16 -14.65
CA SER A 20 -17.89 -1.13 -16.12
C SER A 20 -17.30 -2.42 -16.70
N ILE A 21 -16.29 -3.01 -16.04
CA ILE A 21 -15.71 -4.29 -16.47
C ILE A 21 -16.72 -5.43 -16.29
N LEU A 22 -17.37 -5.50 -15.13
CA LEU A 22 -18.34 -6.55 -14.82
C LEU A 22 -19.55 -6.48 -15.76
N ASP A 23 -20.05 -5.26 -16.03
CA ASP A 23 -21.16 -5.04 -16.98
C ASP A 23 -20.80 -5.52 -18.41
N LYS A 24 -19.59 -5.17 -18.89
CA LYS A 24 -19.08 -5.66 -20.19
C LYS A 24 -18.99 -7.18 -20.26
N LYS A 25 -18.65 -7.81 -19.14
CA LYS A 25 -18.57 -9.27 -19.02
C LYS A 25 -19.92 -9.91 -18.71
N LYS A 26 -21.01 -9.13 -18.60
CA LYS A 26 -22.37 -9.59 -18.22
C LYS A 26 -22.40 -10.33 -16.88
N ILE A 27 -21.54 -9.93 -15.95
CA ILE A 27 -21.49 -10.46 -14.59
C ILE A 27 -22.44 -9.63 -13.73
N SER A 28 -23.38 -10.29 -13.06
CA SER A 28 -24.36 -9.63 -12.18
C SER A 28 -23.65 -8.90 -11.04
N ASN A 29 -23.88 -7.59 -10.93
CA ASN A 29 -23.24 -6.75 -9.93
C ASN A 29 -24.14 -5.59 -9.49
N THR A 30 -23.87 -5.07 -8.29
CA THR A 30 -24.52 -3.87 -7.74
C THR A 30 -23.55 -3.06 -6.92
N VAL A 31 -23.74 -1.74 -6.91
CA VAL A 31 -22.94 -0.82 -6.10
C VAL A 31 -23.69 -0.56 -4.80
N ILE A 32 -23.00 -0.68 -3.69
CA ILE A 32 -23.54 -0.46 -2.34
C ILE A 32 -22.66 0.52 -1.55
N ASP A 33 -23.23 1.11 -0.50
CA ASP A 33 -22.46 1.74 0.56
C ASP A 33 -22.23 0.72 1.68
N ALA A 34 -21.02 0.17 1.76
CA ALA A 34 -20.72 -0.80 2.80
C ALA A 34 -20.63 -0.18 4.21
N HIS A 35 -20.59 1.14 4.32
CA HIS A 35 -20.67 1.85 5.61
C HIS A 35 -22.11 2.07 6.09
N ASP A 36 -23.11 1.93 5.22
CA ASP A 36 -24.52 1.97 5.59
C ASP A 36 -24.98 0.63 6.15
N LEU A 37 -24.87 0.50 7.47
CA LEU A 37 -25.19 -0.76 8.17
C LEU A 37 -26.64 -1.17 8.05
N ASP A 38 -27.58 -0.22 8.03
CA ASP A 38 -29.00 -0.53 7.92
C ASP A 38 -29.28 -1.15 6.55
N PHE A 39 -28.71 -0.55 5.51
CA PHE A 39 -28.79 -1.09 4.17
C PHE A 39 -28.10 -2.46 4.06
N VAL A 40 -26.85 -2.58 4.56
CA VAL A 40 -26.12 -3.85 4.54
C VAL A 40 -26.88 -4.94 5.28
N ASN A 41 -27.49 -4.63 6.42
CA ASN A 41 -28.26 -5.59 7.21
C ASN A 41 -29.54 -6.01 6.49
N SER A 42 -30.13 -5.18 5.65
CA SER A 42 -31.33 -5.51 4.86
C SER A 42 -31.07 -6.42 3.65
N LEU A 43 -29.80 -6.57 3.23
CA LEU A 43 -29.43 -7.39 2.08
C LEU A 43 -29.59 -8.89 2.40
N ASP A 44 -30.25 -9.60 1.46
CA ASP A 44 -30.29 -11.08 1.44
C ASP A 44 -29.06 -11.60 0.70
N ILE A 45 -27.97 -11.82 1.44
CA ILE A 45 -26.68 -12.26 0.93
C ILE A 45 -26.62 -13.78 0.85
N LYS A 46 -26.26 -14.29 -0.31
CA LYS A 46 -26.11 -15.73 -0.57
C LYS A 46 -24.65 -16.17 -0.40
N ASP A 47 -24.46 -17.47 -0.24
CA ASP A 47 -23.14 -18.06 -0.01
C ASP A 47 -22.12 -17.82 -1.13
N ASP A 48 -22.57 -17.64 -2.36
CA ASP A 48 -21.77 -17.36 -3.54
C ASP A 48 -21.65 -15.86 -3.87
N ASP A 49 -22.25 -15.01 -3.06
CA ASP A 49 -22.12 -13.56 -3.24
C ASP A 49 -20.74 -13.08 -2.80
N VAL A 50 -20.20 -12.10 -3.55
CA VAL A 50 -18.85 -11.56 -3.34
C VAL A 50 -18.95 -10.07 -3.04
N LEU A 51 -18.20 -9.61 -2.03
CA LEU A 51 -18.03 -8.19 -1.76
C LEU A 51 -16.64 -7.71 -2.20
N ILE A 52 -16.60 -6.69 -3.07
CA ILE A 52 -15.40 -5.92 -3.36
C ILE A 52 -15.49 -4.61 -2.58
N ALA A 53 -14.68 -4.49 -1.52
CA ALA A 53 -14.72 -3.36 -0.61
C ALA A 53 -13.34 -2.70 -0.48
N MET A 54 -13.04 -1.80 -1.41
CA MET A 54 -11.84 -0.98 -1.37
C MET A 54 -12.18 0.29 -0.57
N PHE A 55 -11.71 0.34 0.69
CA PHE A 55 -11.95 1.48 1.57
C PHE A 55 -10.86 2.56 1.43
N LYS A 56 -11.17 3.78 1.80
CA LYS A 56 -10.20 4.87 1.83
C LYS A 56 -9.20 4.70 2.97
N HIS A 57 -8.12 5.45 2.86
CA HIS A 57 -7.00 5.43 3.79
C HIS A 57 -7.00 6.59 4.78
N ASP A 58 -8.01 7.49 4.72
CA ASP A 58 -8.11 8.57 5.68
C ASP A 58 -8.62 8.09 7.04
N LYS A 59 -8.24 8.83 8.08
CA LYS A 59 -8.50 8.47 9.48
C LYS A 59 -9.98 8.29 9.80
N GLU A 60 -10.84 9.13 9.22
CA GLU A 60 -12.28 9.08 9.46
C GLU A 60 -12.90 7.83 8.84
N ASP A 61 -12.55 7.56 7.59
CA ASP A 61 -13.06 6.40 6.86
C ASP A 61 -12.56 5.09 7.46
N LEU A 62 -11.28 5.05 7.85
CA LEU A 62 -10.68 3.91 8.55
C LEU A 62 -11.42 3.59 9.86
N ALA A 63 -11.81 4.62 10.63
CA ALA A 63 -12.58 4.44 11.86
C ALA A 63 -13.98 3.88 11.59
N LYS A 64 -14.65 4.33 10.52
CA LYS A 64 -15.93 3.75 10.06
C LYS A 64 -15.75 2.31 9.62
N THR A 65 -14.74 2.05 8.80
CA THR A 65 -14.45 0.72 8.27
C THR A 65 -14.18 -0.28 9.38
N LYS A 66 -13.40 0.08 10.41
CA LYS A 66 -13.14 -0.79 11.57
C LYS A 66 -14.43 -1.24 12.28
N LYS A 67 -15.47 -0.40 12.30
CA LYS A 67 -16.76 -0.73 12.93
C LYS A 67 -17.60 -1.66 12.05
N VAL A 68 -17.62 -1.43 10.74
CA VAL A 68 -18.50 -2.19 9.83
C VAL A 68 -17.87 -3.49 9.35
N PHE A 69 -16.54 -3.57 9.31
CA PHE A 69 -15.84 -4.71 8.73
C PHE A 69 -16.18 -6.05 9.36
N PRO A 70 -16.27 -6.20 10.69
CA PRO A 70 -16.70 -7.47 11.32
C PRO A 70 -18.08 -7.92 10.85
N ILE A 71 -19.00 -6.97 10.62
CA ILE A 71 -20.37 -7.25 10.17
C ILE A 71 -20.33 -7.72 8.71
N LEU A 72 -19.54 -7.06 7.87
CA LEU A 72 -19.34 -7.48 6.48
C LEU A 72 -18.76 -8.91 6.41
N CYS A 73 -17.75 -9.20 7.23
CA CYS A 73 -17.16 -10.55 7.30
C CYS A 73 -18.14 -11.62 7.77
N ALA A 74 -19.12 -11.27 8.60
CA ALA A 74 -20.16 -12.20 9.03
C ALA A 74 -21.20 -12.46 7.92
N LYS A 75 -21.44 -11.46 7.06
CA LYS A 75 -22.44 -11.58 5.99
C LYS A 75 -21.88 -12.16 4.69
N PHE A 76 -20.67 -11.77 4.29
CA PHE A 76 -20.06 -12.21 3.05
C PHE A 76 -19.00 -13.28 3.32
N LYS A 77 -19.19 -14.46 2.75
CA LYS A 77 -18.17 -15.52 2.81
C LYS A 77 -16.94 -15.19 1.98
N THR A 78 -17.15 -14.50 0.87
CA THR A 78 -16.08 -14.09 -0.05
C THR A 78 -16.00 -12.57 -0.12
N MET A 79 -14.84 -12.04 0.23
CA MET A 79 -14.55 -10.61 0.20
C MET A 79 -13.21 -10.33 -0.47
N PHE A 80 -13.10 -9.15 -1.06
CA PHE A 80 -11.85 -8.59 -1.55
C PHE A 80 -11.71 -7.12 -1.09
N PRO A 81 -10.66 -6.75 -0.31
CA PRO A 81 -9.67 -7.66 0.29
C PRO A 81 -10.30 -8.75 1.15
N SER A 82 -9.62 -9.87 1.31
CA SER A 82 -10.07 -10.96 2.18
C SER A 82 -10.12 -10.54 3.64
N LYS A 83 -10.83 -11.30 4.47
CA LYS A 83 -10.86 -11.07 5.91
C LYS A 83 -9.46 -11.10 6.53
N GLU A 84 -8.63 -12.05 6.12
CA GLU A 84 -7.27 -12.25 6.60
C GLU A 84 -6.37 -11.10 6.16
N SER A 85 -6.45 -10.67 4.89
CA SER A 85 -5.64 -9.59 4.37
C SER A 85 -6.03 -8.22 4.94
N TYR A 86 -7.32 -8.03 5.25
CA TYR A 86 -7.78 -6.78 5.84
C TYR A 86 -7.16 -6.49 7.22
N TYR A 87 -6.78 -7.50 7.98
CA TYR A 87 -6.11 -7.33 9.28
C TYR A 87 -4.83 -6.50 9.15
N TYR A 88 -4.14 -6.59 8.02
CA TYR A 88 -2.90 -5.88 7.70
C TYR A 88 -3.11 -4.64 6.83
N TYR A 89 -4.38 -4.32 6.53
CA TYR A 89 -4.72 -3.25 5.61
C TYR A 89 -4.24 -1.89 6.16
N ASP A 90 -3.32 -1.25 5.42
CA ASP A 90 -2.67 0.03 5.76
C ASP A 90 -2.05 0.13 7.16
N ASP A 91 -1.83 -0.97 7.84
CA ASP A 91 -1.13 -1.02 9.12
C ASP A 91 0.30 -1.51 8.92
N LYS A 92 1.22 -0.57 8.74
CA LYS A 92 2.63 -0.87 8.43
C LYS A 92 3.35 -1.61 9.56
N LEU A 93 2.92 -1.41 10.82
CA LEU A 93 3.51 -2.15 11.96
C LEU A 93 3.13 -3.62 11.88
N LYS A 94 1.85 -3.93 11.69
CA LYS A 94 1.40 -5.31 11.51
C LYS A 94 1.98 -5.97 10.26
N GLN A 95 2.15 -5.20 9.19
CA GLN A 95 2.82 -5.69 7.98
C GLN A 95 4.27 -6.07 8.27
N TYR A 96 4.99 -5.27 9.03
CA TYR A 96 6.35 -5.58 9.46
C TYR A 96 6.39 -6.83 10.34
N GLU A 97 5.52 -6.92 11.36
CA GLU A 97 5.40 -8.10 12.22
C GLU A 97 5.13 -9.36 11.38
N PHE A 98 4.21 -9.29 10.41
CA PHE A 98 3.92 -10.39 9.48
C PHE A 98 5.16 -10.79 8.67
N MET A 99 5.93 -9.83 8.18
CA MET A 99 7.14 -10.11 7.40
C MET A 99 8.18 -10.82 8.26
N VAL A 100 8.42 -10.37 9.49
CA VAL A 100 9.35 -11.00 10.43
C VAL A 100 8.90 -12.41 10.80
N GLU A 101 7.63 -12.61 11.16
CA GLU A 101 7.07 -13.91 11.53
C GLU A 101 7.13 -14.97 10.42
N ASN A 102 7.20 -14.52 9.16
CA ASN A 102 7.24 -15.39 7.99
C ASN A 102 8.61 -15.39 7.29
N ASP A 103 9.67 -14.90 7.95
CA ASP A 103 11.04 -14.84 7.44
C ASP A 103 11.13 -14.14 6.07
N ILE A 104 10.29 -13.13 5.80
CA ILE A 104 10.38 -12.31 4.59
C ILE A 104 11.53 -11.31 4.80
N PRO A 105 12.49 -11.23 3.87
CA PRO A 105 13.50 -10.20 3.93
C PRO A 105 12.85 -8.80 3.96
N CYS A 106 13.04 -8.05 5.03
CA CYS A 106 12.50 -6.71 5.20
C CYS A 106 13.51 -5.78 5.87
N LEU A 107 13.27 -4.48 5.79
CA LEU A 107 14.05 -3.51 6.54
C LEU A 107 13.71 -3.60 8.03
N GLU A 108 14.73 -3.58 8.88
CA GLU A 108 14.53 -3.48 10.31
C GLU A 108 13.72 -2.22 10.63
N THR A 109 12.66 -2.40 11.41
CA THR A 109 11.66 -1.37 11.67
C THR A 109 11.40 -1.28 13.17
N HIS A 110 11.50 -0.08 13.72
CA HIS A 110 11.25 0.20 15.13
C HIS A 110 10.01 1.09 15.27
N TYR A 111 9.15 0.77 16.24
CA TYR A 111 8.08 1.65 16.65
C TYR A 111 8.57 2.59 17.75
N VAL A 112 8.35 3.89 17.58
CA VAL A 112 8.78 4.91 18.54
C VAL A 112 7.68 5.91 18.82
N GLY A 113 7.61 6.33 20.09
CA GLY A 113 6.65 7.32 20.56
C GLY A 113 7.16 8.76 20.54
N ASN A 114 8.49 8.95 20.49
CA ASN A 114 9.13 10.27 20.58
C ASN A 114 10.58 10.22 20.04
N LYS A 115 11.25 11.39 20.02
CA LYS A 115 12.63 11.53 19.55
C LYS A 115 13.65 10.81 20.44
N GLU A 116 13.47 10.86 21.74
CA GLU A 116 14.38 10.23 22.70
C GLU A 116 14.45 8.71 22.52
N GLU A 117 13.39 8.10 22.03
CA GLU A 117 13.40 6.69 21.68
C GLU A 117 14.23 6.42 20.42
N ILE A 118 14.21 7.30 19.43
CA ILE A 118 15.09 7.21 18.24
C ILE A 118 16.57 7.29 18.67
N GLU A 119 16.92 8.22 19.57
CA GLU A 119 18.27 8.36 20.10
C GLU A 119 18.80 7.06 20.73
N LYS A 120 17.93 6.34 21.44
CA LYS A 120 18.26 5.08 22.12
C LYS A 120 18.46 3.90 21.17
N LEU A 121 17.90 3.95 19.96
CA LEU A 121 18.02 2.87 18.97
C LEU A 121 19.44 2.76 18.40
N ASN A 122 20.26 3.81 18.51
CA ASN A 122 21.63 3.86 17.96
C ASN A 122 21.69 3.46 16.47
N MET A 123 20.71 3.94 15.69
CA MET A 123 20.58 3.62 14.27
C MET A 123 21.63 4.35 13.42
N ASN A 124 21.97 3.77 12.28
CA ASN A 124 22.76 4.44 11.27
C ASN A 124 21.88 5.45 10.50
N PHE A 125 22.37 6.67 10.38
CA PHE A 125 21.74 7.69 9.57
C PHE A 125 22.25 7.64 8.12
N PRO A 126 21.45 8.03 7.14
CA PRO A 126 20.11 8.62 7.26
C PRO A 126 19.03 7.60 7.63
N ILE A 127 17.93 8.10 8.21
CA ILE A 127 16.76 7.31 8.58
C ILE A 127 15.49 7.83 7.88
N VAL A 128 14.49 6.96 7.83
CA VAL A 128 13.14 7.28 7.36
C VAL A 128 12.13 7.03 8.47
N THR A 129 11.25 7.99 8.72
CA THR A 129 10.09 7.79 9.60
C THR A 129 8.81 7.69 8.78
N LYS A 130 7.90 6.84 9.23
CA LYS A 130 6.60 6.60 8.57
C LYS A 130 5.50 6.51 9.61
N LYS A 131 4.34 7.10 9.34
CA LYS A 131 3.15 6.79 10.16
C LYS A 131 2.77 5.33 9.99
N ILE A 132 2.16 4.76 11.04
CA ILE A 132 1.67 3.39 11.02
C ILE A 132 0.60 3.23 9.94
N TRP A 133 -0.30 4.21 9.85
CA TRP A 133 -1.38 4.24 8.88
C TRP A 133 -1.17 5.31 7.83
N GLY A 134 -1.64 5.07 6.63
CA GLY A 134 -1.58 6.00 5.53
C GLY A 134 -0.96 5.39 4.28
N ALA A 135 -1.29 5.96 3.14
CA ALA A 135 -0.83 5.53 1.83
C ALA A 135 -0.27 6.72 1.04
N GLY A 136 0.32 6.43 -0.12
CA GLY A 136 0.81 7.47 -1.03
C GLY A 136 2.01 8.24 -0.52
N SER A 137 2.72 7.70 0.45
CA SER A 137 3.91 8.29 1.09
C SER A 137 3.65 9.66 1.77
N GLU A 138 2.40 10.04 2.01
CA GLU A 138 2.02 11.35 2.56
C GLU A 138 2.59 11.64 3.95
N GLN A 139 3.07 10.60 4.63
CA GLN A 139 3.56 10.68 6.01
C GLN A 139 4.90 9.96 6.16
N VAL A 140 5.76 10.11 5.15
CA VAL A 140 7.13 9.61 5.15
C VAL A 140 8.09 10.79 5.26
N ASN A 141 8.98 10.78 6.24
CA ASN A 141 9.99 11.81 6.44
C ASN A 141 11.38 11.20 6.36
N TYR A 142 12.34 11.97 5.87
CA TYR A 142 13.74 11.61 5.75
C TYR A 142 14.59 12.52 6.62
N PHE A 143 15.54 11.94 7.36
CA PHE A 143 16.43 12.66 8.26
C PHE A 143 17.88 12.21 8.03
N GLU A 144 18.74 13.17 7.71
CA GLU A 144 20.17 12.93 7.45
C GLU A 144 20.96 12.69 8.74
N THR A 145 20.53 13.28 9.85
CA THR A 145 21.20 13.22 11.14
C THR A 145 20.18 13.22 12.27
N LEU A 146 20.60 12.82 13.46
CA LEU A 146 19.76 12.87 14.65
C LEU A 146 19.29 14.30 14.97
N ASP A 147 20.14 15.31 14.78
CA ASP A 147 19.79 16.71 15.02
C ASP A 147 18.69 17.22 14.07
N SER A 148 18.59 16.61 12.89
CA SER A 148 17.54 16.96 11.93
C SER A 148 16.18 16.36 12.28
N VAL A 149 16.13 15.37 13.17
CA VAL A 149 14.89 14.76 13.65
C VAL A 149 14.12 15.78 14.48
N VAL A 150 12.88 16.02 14.09
CA VAL A 150 12.03 17.02 14.75
C VAL A 150 11.47 16.52 16.08
N ASP A 151 11.28 17.44 17.00
CA ASP A 151 10.56 17.21 18.24
C ASP A 151 9.03 17.15 17.99
N ASP A 152 8.30 16.66 18.99
CA ASP A 152 6.86 16.39 18.92
C ASP A 152 6.00 17.60 18.51
N GLU A 153 6.47 18.80 18.83
CA GLU A 153 5.75 20.04 18.56
C GLU A 153 5.88 20.53 17.12
N THR A 154 6.81 19.93 16.33
CA THR A 154 7.06 20.37 14.97
C THR A 154 6.31 19.50 13.99
N THR A 155 5.20 20.01 13.48
CA THR A 155 4.45 19.34 12.43
C THR A 155 5.15 19.48 11.08
N ARG A 156 5.63 18.39 10.51
CA ARG A 156 6.11 18.33 9.11
C ARG A 156 5.15 17.55 8.21
N SER A 157 3.99 17.17 8.73
CA SER A 157 3.00 16.47 7.93
C SER A 157 1.98 17.46 7.34
N TRP A 158 1.42 17.08 6.21
CA TRP A 158 0.33 17.80 5.53
C TRP A 158 -0.93 17.98 6.40
N THR A 159 -1.01 17.24 7.49
CA THR A 159 -2.17 17.14 8.35
C THR A 159 -2.03 17.95 9.65
N GLU A 160 -0.92 18.69 9.82
CA GLU A 160 -0.60 19.37 11.09
C GLU A 160 -0.53 18.41 12.29
N GLU A 161 -0.42 17.11 12.06
CA GLU A 161 -0.27 16.10 13.11
C GLU A 161 1.20 15.85 13.41
N SER A 162 1.51 15.58 14.68
CA SER A 162 2.83 15.12 15.10
C SER A 162 3.30 13.94 14.23
N ILE A 163 4.63 13.86 13.95
CA ILE A 163 5.18 12.67 13.28
C ILE A 163 5.08 11.44 14.18
N TYR A 164 4.96 11.61 15.49
CA TYR A 164 4.86 10.53 16.47
C TYR A 164 3.41 10.15 16.81
N PRO A 165 3.17 8.91 17.23
CA PRO A 165 4.10 7.80 17.12
C PRO A 165 4.34 7.41 15.67
N CYS A 166 5.53 6.86 15.39
CA CYS A 166 5.92 6.50 14.03
C CYS A 166 6.74 5.21 13.98
N LEU A 167 6.94 4.69 12.78
CA LEU A 167 7.92 3.65 12.48
C LEU A 167 9.20 4.31 11.99
N VAL A 168 10.33 3.78 12.41
CA VAL A 168 11.67 4.24 12.02
C VAL A 168 12.39 3.11 11.32
N GLN A 169 13.02 3.41 10.19
CA GLN A 169 13.82 2.48 9.40
C GLN A 169 15.13 3.16 8.98
N GLU A 170 16.21 2.41 8.82
CA GLU A 170 17.39 2.90 8.11
C GLU A 170 17.04 3.16 6.64
N TYR A 171 17.64 4.20 6.07
CA TYR A 171 17.41 4.52 4.67
C TYR A 171 18.27 3.63 3.77
N GLU A 172 17.63 2.93 2.86
CA GLU A 172 18.33 2.19 1.79
C GLU A 172 18.58 3.12 0.61
N ASP A 173 19.87 3.41 0.36
CA ASP A 173 20.28 4.27 -0.74
C ASP A 173 20.14 3.56 -2.09
N THR A 174 19.09 3.88 -2.82
CA THR A 174 18.78 3.32 -4.13
C THR A 174 18.14 4.36 -5.04
N ASP A 175 18.35 4.23 -6.34
CA ASP A 175 17.73 5.10 -7.34
C ASP A 175 16.29 4.70 -7.65
N TYR A 176 15.87 3.51 -7.23
CA TYR A 176 14.54 2.98 -7.50
C TYR A 176 14.11 1.96 -6.44
N ASP A 177 12.83 1.76 -6.35
CA ASP A 177 12.24 0.59 -5.73
C ASP A 177 11.49 -0.25 -6.77
N LEU A 178 11.14 -1.46 -6.38
CA LEU A 178 10.36 -2.38 -7.19
C LEU A 178 8.97 -2.53 -6.59
N ARG A 179 7.96 -2.46 -7.43
CA ARG A 179 6.62 -2.91 -7.08
C ARG A 179 6.34 -4.23 -7.76
N ILE A 180 6.27 -5.28 -6.96
CA ILE A 180 5.91 -6.62 -7.37
C ILE A 180 4.41 -6.77 -7.19
N THR A 181 3.66 -6.92 -8.29
CA THR A 181 2.21 -7.12 -8.25
C THR A 181 1.87 -8.53 -8.71
N ILE A 182 1.25 -9.28 -7.83
CA ILE A 182 0.78 -10.65 -8.07
C ILE A 182 -0.72 -10.60 -8.40
N VAL A 183 -1.12 -11.24 -9.48
CA VAL A 183 -2.52 -11.37 -9.91
C VAL A 183 -2.75 -12.82 -10.37
N GLY A 184 -3.32 -13.66 -9.53
CA GLY A 184 -3.32 -15.09 -9.74
C GLY A 184 -1.88 -15.61 -9.85
N GLU A 185 -1.58 -16.35 -10.91
CA GLU A 185 -0.25 -16.90 -11.17
C GLU A 185 0.66 -15.93 -11.96
N LYS A 186 0.20 -14.71 -12.24
CA LYS A 186 0.95 -13.71 -13.00
C LYS A 186 1.59 -12.69 -12.10
N VAL A 187 2.87 -12.45 -12.29
CA VAL A 187 3.66 -11.50 -11.50
C VAL A 187 4.22 -10.40 -12.39
N PHE A 188 3.84 -9.20 -12.11
CA PHE A 188 4.31 -7.99 -12.80
C PHE A 188 5.28 -7.26 -11.87
N ILE A 189 6.45 -6.90 -12.40
CA ILE A 189 7.46 -6.15 -11.65
C ILE A 189 7.65 -4.80 -12.33
N MET A 190 7.41 -3.76 -11.56
CA MET A 190 7.51 -2.38 -12.01
C MET A 190 8.60 -1.67 -11.22
N LYS A 191 9.56 -1.08 -11.94
CA LYS A 191 10.61 -0.23 -11.39
C LYS A 191 10.05 1.19 -11.20
N ARG A 192 10.05 1.69 -9.96
CA ARG A 192 9.72 3.08 -9.66
C ARG A 192 11.02 3.84 -9.42
N ILE A 193 11.36 4.75 -10.33
CA ILE A 193 12.59 5.52 -10.27
C ILE A 193 12.37 6.73 -9.36
N HIS A 194 13.17 6.83 -8.33
CA HIS A 194 13.16 7.94 -7.39
C HIS A 194 14.24 8.96 -7.72
N ASN A 195 13.90 10.21 -7.61
CA ASN A 195 14.86 11.30 -7.77
C ASN A 195 15.42 11.79 -6.42
N TRP A 196 15.50 10.88 -5.44
CA TRP A 196 15.97 11.22 -4.11
C TRP A 196 17.40 11.81 -4.10
N LYS A 197 18.27 11.30 -4.99
CA LYS A 197 19.67 11.69 -5.10
C LYS A 197 19.96 12.95 -5.88
N THR A 198 19.01 13.47 -6.64
CA THR A 198 19.32 14.62 -7.52
C THR A 198 19.45 15.95 -6.79
N GLY A 199 19.63 15.91 -5.46
CA GLY A 199 19.95 17.07 -4.65
C GLY A 199 18.88 18.14 -4.59
N ASN A 200 17.80 17.94 -5.29
CA ASN A 200 16.68 18.83 -5.25
C ASN A 200 15.80 18.41 -4.07
N LYS A 201 16.14 18.95 -2.89
CA LYS A 201 15.32 18.83 -1.68
C LYS A 201 13.86 19.26 -1.95
N ASP A 202 13.66 20.05 -3.01
CA ASP A 202 12.36 20.47 -3.53
C ASP A 202 11.60 19.34 -4.28
N ASN A 203 12.29 18.28 -4.67
CA ASN A 203 11.69 17.10 -5.33
C ASN A 203 11.46 15.92 -4.38
N PHE A 204 11.87 16.04 -3.16
CA PHE A 204 11.26 15.22 -2.12
C PHE A 204 9.77 15.54 -2.19
N PRO A 205 8.89 14.60 -2.46
CA PRO A 205 7.46 14.90 -2.53
C PRO A 205 6.96 15.56 -1.23
N TYR A 206 7.83 15.68 -0.24
CA TYR A 206 7.63 16.13 1.14
C TYR A 206 8.58 17.23 1.59
N GLY A 207 9.45 17.75 0.74
CA GLY A 207 10.12 19.03 0.96
C GLY A 207 9.03 20.10 1.11
N MET A 208 8.87 20.65 2.31
CA MET A 208 7.81 21.61 2.63
C MET A 208 7.82 22.76 1.64
N PRO A 209 6.76 22.98 0.89
CA PRO A 209 6.55 24.23 0.18
C PRO A 209 6.26 25.34 1.18
N GLU A 210 6.72 26.54 0.87
CA GLU A 210 6.39 27.78 1.61
C GLU A 210 4.88 28.01 1.74
N ASN A 211 4.08 27.42 0.86
CA ASN A 211 2.63 27.37 0.95
C ASN A 211 2.09 25.96 0.65
N PRO A 212 1.83 25.14 1.67
CA PRO A 212 1.34 23.77 1.51
C PRO A 212 0.08 23.64 0.65
N ARG A 213 -0.86 24.60 0.76
CA ARG A 213 -2.15 24.54 0.04
C ARG A 213 -2.03 24.72 -1.46
N GLU A 214 -1.19 25.65 -1.91
CA GLU A 214 -1.01 25.92 -3.35
C GLU A 214 -0.22 24.81 -4.05
N LYS A 215 0.77 24.24 -3.38
CA LYS A 215 1.56 23.15 -3.94
C LYS A 215 0.84 21.80 -3.87
N ILE A 216 -0.06 21.55 -2.92
CA ILE A 216 -0.95 20.36 -2.92
C ILE A 216 -1.76 20.29 -4.22
N LEU A 217 -2.24 21.41 -4.74
CA LEU A 217 -2.98 21.45 -6.00
C LEU A 217 -2.07 21.26 -7.22
N LYS A 218 -0.81 21.66 -7.14
CA LYS A 218 0.17 21.59 -8.23
C LYS A 218 0.92 20.26 -8.29
N TYR A 219 1.08 19.57 -7.14
CA TYR A 219 1.70 18.24 -6.99
C TYR A 219 0.69 17.12 -6.68
N ARG A 220 -0.62 17.39 -6.79
CA ARG A 220 -1.57 16.31 -6.98
C ARG A 220 -1.06 15.47 -8.14
N TRP A 221 -0.65 14.25 -7.81
CA TRP A 221 -0.23 13.21 -8.71
C TRP A 221 -0.66 13.49 -10.15
N PRO A 222 0.30 13.75 -11.07
CA PRO A 222 -0.06 13.78 -12.47
C PRO A 222 -0.81 12.47 -12.77
N PRO A 223 -1.81 12.51 -13.64
CA PRO A 223 -2.49 11.29 -14.04
C PRO A 223 -1.40 10.31 -14.47
N TYR A 224 -1.46 9.11 -14.01
CA TYR A 224 -0.52 7.99 -14.10
C TYR A 224 0.17 7.81 -15.48
N GLN A 225 0.86 8.79 -15.91
CA GLN A 225 1.77 8.81 -17.05
C GLN A 225 3.16 9.21 -16.57
N ASP A 226 3.47 8.88 -15.31
CA ASP A 226 4.80 9.20 -14.79
C ASP A 226 5.84 8.43 -15.61
N PRO A 227 6.68 9.13 -16.40
CA PRO A 227 7.74 8.50 -17.20
C PRO A 227 8.77 7.76 -16.34
N LYS A 228 8.63 7.84 -15.00
CA LYS A 228 9.51 7.20 -14.02
C LYS A 228 9.14 5.74 -13.74
N ILE A 229 7.97 5.25 -14.18
CA ILE A 229 7.61 3.84 -14.02
C ILE A 229 8.03 3.09 -15.27
N LYS A 230 8.90 2.09 -15.10
CA LYS A 230 9.39 1.23 -16.18
C LYS A 230 9.15 -0.23 -15.81
N PRO A 231 8.85 -1.11 -16.80
CA PRO A 231 8.92 -2.54 -16.57
C PRO A 231 10.36 -2.93 -16.24
N CYS A 232 10.53 -3.94 -15.40
CA CYS A 232 11.82 -4.55 -15.15
C CYS A 232 12.27 -5.36 -16.36
N ASP A 233 13.57 -5.55 -16.49
CA ASP A 233 14.13 -6.48 -17.47
C ASP A 233 14.04 -7.94 -16.99
N ASP A 234 14.35 -8.86 -17.89
CA ASP A 234 14.22 -10.30 -17.62
C ASP A 234 15.20 -10.78 -16.53
N SER A 235 16.37 -10.17 -16.40
CA SER A 235 17.36 -10.53 -15.38
C SER A 235 16.92 -10.12 -13.98
N GLU A 236 16.26 -8.96 -13.82
CA GLU A 236 15.68 -8.51 -12.58
C GLU A 236 14.52 -9.43 -12.15
N HIS A 237 13.67 -9.88 -13.09
CA HIS A 237 12.62 -10.85 -12.78
C HIS A 237 13.22 -12.16 -12.24
N LEU A 238 14.22 -12.70 -12.92
CA LEU A 238 14.84 -13.97 -12.53
C LEU A 238 15.57 -13.90 -11.19
N SER A 239 16.17 -12.76 -10.85
CA SER A 239 16.85 -12.58 -9.56
C SER A 239 15.90 -12.57 -8.35
N LEU A 240 14.61 -12.38 -8.58
CA LEU A 240 13.59 -12.28 -7.53
C LEU A 240 12.67 -13.50 -7.45
N VAL A 241 12.89 -14.54 -8.25
CA VAL A 241 11.97 -15.70 -8.34
C VAL A 241 11.69 -16.35 -6.99
N ASP A 242 12.73 -16.57 -6.18
CA ASP A 242 12.56 -17.18 -4.85
C ASP A 242 11.71 -16.31 -3.93
N LEU A 243 11.97 -15.00 -3.91
CA LEU A 243 11.17 -14.05 -3.15
C LEU A 243 9.72 -14.04 -3.66
N ILE A 244 9.51 -13.90 -4.95
CA ILE A 244 8.18 -13.89 -5.59
C ILE A 244 7.40 -15.15 -5.24
N THR A 245 8.02 -16.33 -5.37
CA THR A 245 7.38 -17.61 -5.05
C THR A 245 6.96 -17.68 -3.58
N LYS A 246 7.82 -17.20 -2.68
CA LYS A 246 7.50 -17.12 -1.26
C LYS A 246 6.33 -16.16 -0.99
N LEU A 247 6.35 -14.98 -1.59
CA LEU A 247 5.29 -13.96 -1.42
C LEU A 247 3.94 -14.44 -1.97
N HIS A 248 3.94 -15.10 -3.13
CA HIS A 248 2.73 -15.71 -3.71
C HIS A 248 2.14 -16.76 -2.76
N LYS A 249 2.96 -17.70 -2.31
CA LYS A 249 2.53 -18.75 -1.37
C LYS A 249 1.94 -18.16 -0.09
N LEU A 250 2.56 -17.13 0.48
CA LEU A 250 2.05 -16.46 1.68
C LEU A 250 0.74 -15.72 1.40
N GLY A 251 0.60 -15.10 0.24
CA GLY A 251 -0.66 -14.51 -0.21
C GLY A 251 -1.81 -15.52 -0.17
N GLU A 252 -1.61 -16.70 -0.75
CA GLU A 252 -2.63 -17.75 -0.78
C GLU A 252 -2.89 -18.38 0.59
N THR A 253 -1.84 -18.74 1.33
CA THR A 253 -1.97 -19.58 2.54
C THR A 253 -2.25 -18.80 3.82
N LYS A 254 -1.79 -17.56 3.92
CA LYS A 254 -1.90 -16.74 5.14
C LYS A 254 -2.86 -15.56 4.96
N LEU A 255 -2.89 -14.97 3.78
CA LEU A 255 -3.65 -13.76 3.50
C LEU A 255 -4.92 -14.03 2.69
N ASN A 256 -5.12 -15.30 2.29
CA ASN A 256 -6.26 -15.73 1.49
C ASN A 256 -6.55 -14.81 0.30
N THR A 257 -5.51 -14.45 -0.42
CA THR A 257 -5.59 -13.57 -1.58
C THR A 257 -4.65 -14.00 -2.70
N LYS A 258 -5.14 -13.87 -3.93
CA LYS A 258 -4.35 -14.03 -5.16
C LYS A 258 -4.04 -12.68 -5.83
N HIS A 259 -4.30 -11.59 -5.14
CA HIS A 259 -4.00 -10.25 -5.65
C HIS A 259 -3.39 -9.41 -4.54
N MET A 260 -2.13 -9.02 -4.74
CA MET A 260 -1.43 -8.12 -3.84
C MET A 260 -0.22 -7.49 -4.51
N SER A 261 0.22 -6.37 -3.96
CA SER A 261 1.44 -5.70 -4.37
C SER A 261 2.41 -5.58 -3.22
N TRP A 262 3.69 -5.77 -3.49
CA TRP A 262 4.79 -5.66 -2.53
C TRP A 262 5.76 -4.60 -3.01
N ASP A 263 6.15 -3.71 -2.15
CA ASP A 263 7.17 -2.71 -2.42
C ASP A 263 8.51 -3.22 -1.89
N VAL A 264 9.51 -3.30 -2.78
CA VAL A 264 10.79 -3.95 -2.51
C VAL A 264 11.95 -3.03 -2.86
N VAL A 265 12.92 -2.93 -1.98
CA VAL A 265 14.17 -2.20 -2.17
C VAL A 265 15.35 -3.10 -1.85
N ASN A 266 16.32 -3.21 -2.75
CA ASN A 266 17.50 -4.07 -2.56
C ASN A 266 17.17 -5.49 -2.07
N GLY A 267 16.10 -6.09 -2.59
CA GLY A 267 15.63 -7.42 -2.18
C GLY A 267 14.92 -7.50 -0.83
N LYS A 268 14.73 -6.37 -0.14
CA LYS A 268 14.00 -6.28 1.14
C LYS A 268 12.61 -5.68 0.91
N VAL A 269 11.59 -6.27 1.50
CA VAL A 269 10.22 -5.78 1.44
C VAL A 269 10.04 -4.59 2.38
N LEU A 270 9.41 -3.53 1.87
CA LEU A 270 9.09 -2.31 2.63
C LEU A 270 7.68 -2.35 3.21
N GLU A 271 6.73 -2.72 2.39
CA GLU A 271 5.30 -2.77 2.70
C GLU A 271 4.56 -3.59 1.66
N PHE A 272 3.30 -3.92 1.93
CA PHE A 272 2.44 -4.56 0.96
C PHE A 272 1.03 -3.97 0.96
N SER A 273 0.34 -4.13 -0.16
CA SER A 273 -1.00 -3.59 -0.37
C SER A 273 -1.87 -4.61 -1.10
N PHE A 274 -3.13 -4.70 -0.70
CA PHE A 274 -4.15 -5.53 -1.35
C PHE A 274 -4.91 -4.77 -2.43
N ILE A 275 -4.65 -3.48 -2.57
CA ILE A 275 -5.24 -2.63 -3.58
C ILE A 275 -4.12 -2.15 -4.49
N SER A 276 -4.12 -2.64 -5.71
CA SER A 276 -3.26 -2.11 -6.75
C SER A 276 -4.09 -1.28 -7.72
N THR A 277 -3.83 0.00 -7.77
CA THR A 277 -4.44 0.92 -8.75
C THR A 277 -3.60 1.01 -10.02
N LEU A 278 -2.56 0.20 -10.11
CA LEU A 278 -1.58 0.30 -11.17
C LEU A 278 -2.11 -0.27 -12.48
N LYS A 279 -1.84 0.45 -13.54
CA LYS A 279 -1.80 -0.16 -14.85
C LYS A 279 -0.59 -1.10 -14.86
N LEU A 280 -0.85 -2.38 -15.05
CA LEU A 280 0.20 -3.38 -15.21
C LEU A 280 0.73 -3.28 -16.64
N TYR A 281 2.03 -3.13 -16.78
CA TYR A 281 2.69 -2.96 -18.08
C TYR A 281 3.76 -4.01 -18.28
N GLY A 282 4.03 -4.29 -19.57
CA GLY A 282 5.16 -5.09 -19.97
C GLY A 282 4.96 -6.58 -19.77
N LYS A 283 6.06 -7.27 -19.66
CA LYS A 283 6.13 -8.71 -19.45
C LYS A 283 5.71 -9.07 -18.01
N TYR A 284 5.24 -10.29 -17.83
CA TYR A 284 4.99 -10.87 -16.52
C TYR A 284 5.71 -12.21 -16.37
N TYR A 285 6.06 -12.56 -15.15
CA TYR A 285 6.54 -13.89 -14.81
C TYR A 285 5.32 -14.77 -14.50
N ASP A 286 5.24 -15.90 -15.17
CA ASP A 286 4.16 -16.88 -15.01
C ASP A 286 4.63 -17.98 -14.04
N LEU A 287 4.00 -18.04 -12.86
CA LEU A 287 4.37 -18.98 -11.80
C LEU A 287 4.05 -20.44 -12.16
N ASP A 288 3.03 -20.68 -12.98
CA ASP A 288 2.64 -22.04 -13.38
C ASP A 288 3.68 -22.70 -14.25
N ASN A 289 4.33 -21.95 -15.13
CA ASN A 289 5.26 -22.50 -16.10
C ASN A 289 6.71 -22.00 -15.96
N GLY A 290 6.97 -21.11 -15.00
CA GLY A 290 8.30 -20.59 -14.69
C GLY A 290 8.92 -19.75 -15.83
N LYS A 291 8.12 -19.03 -16.59
CA LYS A 291 8.57 -18.27 -17.76
C LYS A 291 8.15 -16.80 -17.71
N ILE A 292 8.96 -15.97 -18.35
CA ILE A 292 8.61 -14.59 -18.65
C ILE A 292 7.81 -14.57 -19.97
N CYS A 293 6.61 -13.97 -19.92
CA CYS A 293 5.67 -13.90 -21.04
C CYS A 293 5.43 -12.47 -21.51
#